data_6c4eb2f5e0f0bb025e86ed46d4c6762e
#
_entry.id   6c4eb2f5e0f0bb025e86ed46d4c6762e
#
_cell.length_a   1.000
_cell.length_b   1.000
_cell.length_c   1.000
_cell.angle_alpha   90.00
_cell.angle_beta   90.00
_cell.angle_gamma   90.00
#
_symmetry.space_group_name_H-M   'P 1'
#
loop_
_entity.id
_entity.type
_entity.pdbx_description
1 polymer ?
#
loop_
_entity_poly.entity_id
_entity_poly.type
_entity_poly.pdbx_seq_one_letter_code
_entity_poly.pdbx_strand_id
1 'polypeptide(L)'
;MEKIKGAPDGLLRGIEFDMGASGDCSGEIVMPDYYPEIRKVVSVSARALPDSKFVSDKNLEYGGTVSFNVLYIGDDGALSCVSASPEYSFTQTLPAEVPGASVWIDTCAEAPQCRVLAPRKLSLRARLRTRICADSSTPYAFSAASAAGDAADGECAATLEKHCRSVPTVMRCRTSFTGSTSGTVNAGAGAKPVMCDGCVAPHTVTASADRITVKGNIIVHLLALEEDGTYTCSRSAVPFEEEIPADGARDGDISSAWGRAASVGISRTDAGLCADIEYDIDAEWCRPGEVILCDDAYSTEYKTELGRTDAEVISMLCCAAGSVGVSGEIAKSKAGEPQAYVVDTAAVPRIEKAEFSGGRAVFSGAADVKVYIAHSGEVDCEDVSLPFKFEAALSGDAEHADSIPSGECVWSAHAEVTDIRARVDGGKVTVSADLFVSAEAARKTHFEPVCEAVIEDRRPDGGECCIRVCYPRSGESVWEVAKRCGASLSEVERINKVTGDSLCDGSPLIVK
;
A
#
# COMPACT_ATOMS: atom_id res chain seq x y z
N MET A 1 -7.25 26.90 24.81
CA MET A 1 -7.51 26.52 23.39
C MET A 1 -7.87 27.79 22.65
N GLU A 2 -7.07 28.18 21.67
CA GLU A 2 -7.44 29.29 20.80
C GLU A 2 -8.68 28.89 19.98
N LYS A 3 -9.70 29.71 19.99
CA LYS A 3 -10.87 29.52 19.15
C LYS A 3 -10.41 29.50 17.71
N ILE A 4 -10.69 28.39 17.01
CA ILE A 4 -10.45 28.28 15.57
C ILE A 4 -11.32 29.36 14.89
N LYS A 5 -10.68 30.48 14.55
CA LYS A 5 -11.30 31.59 13.83
C LYS A 5 -11.13 31.32 12.33
N GLY A 6 -12.11 30.66 11.72
CA GLY A 6 -12.18 30.48 10.27
C GLY A 6 -13.48 29.82 9.86
N ALA A 7 -13.86 29.97 8.62
CA ALA A 7 -14.91 29.11 8.06
C ALA A 7 -14.37 27.68 8.05
N PRO A 8 -15.16 26.69 8.51
CA PRO A 8 -14.76 25.29 8.33
C PRO A 8 -14.77 24.99 6.84
N ASP A 9 -13.60 24.68 6.33
CA ASP A 9 -13.41 24.31 4.93
C ASP A 9 -12.15 23.42 4.81
N GLY A 10 -11.97 22.82 3.70
CA GLY A 10 -10.83 21.98 3.40
C GLY A 10 -11.12 20.94 2.35
N LEU A 11 -10.20 20.01 2.23
CA LEU A 11 -10.35 18.82 1.38
C LEU A 11 -10.50 17.58 2.27
N LEU A 12 -11.67 16.95 2.18
CA LEU A 12 -11.90 15.62 2.72
C LEU A 12 -11.17 14.63 1.83
N ARG A 13 -10.22 13.91 2.42
CA ARG A 13 -9.41 12.92 1.71
C ARG A 13 -9.76 11.55 2.24
N GLY A 14 -10.30 10.74 1.38
CA GLY A 14 -10.78 9.39 1.67
C GLY A 14 -10.32 8.39 0.64
N ILE A 15 -10.92 7.22 0.67
CA ILE A 15 -10.78 6.20 -0.34
C ILE A 15 -12.16 5.98 -0.96
N GLU A 16 -12.26 6.29 -2.24
CA GLU A 16 -13.51 6.12 -2.97
C GLU A 16 -13.91 4.64 -3.06
N PHE A 17 -12.93 3.78 -3.34
CA PHE A 17 -13.10 2.32 -3.29
C PHE A 17 -11.76 1.59 -3.18
N ASP A 18 -11.82 0.37 -2.67
CA ASP A 18 -10.74 -0.61 -2.63
C ASP A 18 -11.35 -1.97 -2.95
N MET A 19 -11.01 -2.53 -4.10
CA MET A 19 -11.63 -3.74 -4.61
C MET A 19 -10.61 -4.71 -5.19
N GLY A 20 -10.96 -5.99 -5.16
CA GLY A 20 -10.19 -7.06 -5.79
C GLY A 20 -10.80 -7.50 -7.10
N ALA A 21 -9.94 -7.75 -8.08
CA ALA A 21 -10.29 -8.42 -9.32
C ALA A 21 -9.37 -9.64 -9.53
N SER A 22 -9.80 -10.59 -10.32
CA SER A 22 -8.97 -11.74 -10.69
C SER A 22 -9.25 -12.19 -12.11
N GLY A 23 -8.19 -12.64 -12.77
CA GLY A 23 -8.26 -13.19 -14.12
C GLY A 23 -7.16 -14.22 -14.33
N ASP A 24 -7.10 -14.79 -15.50
CA ASP A 24 -6.05 -15.71 -15.88
C ASP A 24 -5.25 -15.14 -17.06
N CYS A 25 -3.92 -15.24 -17.00
CA CYS A 25 -3.06 -15.07 -18.13
C CYS A 25 -2.57 -16.43 -18.61
N SER A 26 -2.60 -16.66 -19.90
CA SER A 26 -2.12 -17.89 -20.50
C SER A 26 -1.34 -17.61 -21.78
N GLY A 27 -0.36 -18.45 -22.06
CA GLY A 27 0.44 -18.36 -23.26
C GLY A 27 0.98 -19.71 -23.68
N GLU A 28 1.49 -19.79 -24.89
CA GLU A 28 2.20 -20.95 -25.40
C GLU A 28 3.62 -20.54 -25.79
N ILE A 29 4.58 -21.38 -25.50
CA ILE A 29 5.96 -21.25 -25.97
C ILE A 29 6.21 -22.35 -27.00
N VAL A 30 6.71 -21.96 -28.17
CA VAL A 30 7.34 -22.85 -29.11
C VAL A 30 8.85 -22.60 -29.02
N MET A 31 9.57 -23.58 -28.52
CA MET A 31 11.00 -23.44 -28.28
C MET A 31 11.79 -23.45 -29.58
N PRO A 32 12.70 -22.48 -29.80
CA PRO A 32 13.62 -22.46 -30.91
C PRO A 32 14.52 -23.72 -30.92
N ASP A 33 15.05 -24.09 -32.11
CA ASP A 33 15.84 -25.32 -32.31
C ASP A 33 17.18 -25.35 -31.54
N TYR A 34 17.68 -24.21 -31.11
CA TYR A 34 18.91 -24.13 -30.31
C TYR A 34 18.71 -24.46 -28.82
N TYR A 35 17.47 -24.62 -28.34
CA TYR A 35 17.18 -25.14 -27.02
C TYR A 35 17.06 -26.68 -27.06
N PRO A 36 17.56 -27.40 -26.01
CA PRO A 36 17.35 -28.84 -25.89
C PRO A 36 15.86 -29.17 -25.73
N GLU A 37 15.45 -30.36 -26.17
CA GLU A 37 14.08 -30.83 -26.00
C GLU A 37 13.74 -31.07 -24.53
N ILE A 38 12.53 -30.78 -24.12
CA ILE A 38 12.09 -30.90 -22.74
C ILE A 38 11.93 -32.36 -22.35
N ARG A 39 12.76 -32.81 -21.41
CA ARG A 39 12.60 -34.10 -20.75
C ARG A 39 11.72 -34.01 -19.50
N LYS A 40 11.98 -33.01 -18.64
CA LYS A 40 11.27 -32.80 -17.37
C LYS A 40 11.23 -31.32 -17.00
N VAL A 41 10.06 -30.78 -16.72
CA VAL A 41 9.94 -29.46 -16.11
C VAL A 41 10.27 -29.58 -14.63
N VAL A 42 11.20 -28.77 -14.15
CA VAL A 42 11.61 -28.71 -12.73
C VAL A 42 10.79 -27.69 -11.98
N SER A 43 10.64 -26.48 -12.54
CA SER A 43 9.91 -25.42 -11.91
C SER A 43 9.36 -24.43 -12.93
N VAL A 44 8.33 -23.70 -12.52
CA VAL A 44 7.83 -22.52 -13.22
C VAL A 44 7.65 -21.39 -12.21
N SER A 45 8.06 -20.19 -12.59
CA SER A 45 7.77 -18.95 -11.89
C SER A 45 7.05 -17.98 -12.80
N ALA A 46 6.28 -17.06 -12.23
CA ALA A 46 5.60 -16.03 -12.98
C ALA A 46 5.59 -14.73 -12.17
N ARG A 47 5.81 -13.60 -12.86
CA ARG A 47 5.74 -12.25 -12.30
C ARG A 47 4.85 -11.40 -13.20
N ALA A 48 3.87 -10.73 -12.63
CA ALA A 48 3.07 -9.77 -13.36
C ALA A 48 3.79 -8.42 -13.46
N LEU A 49 3.82 -7.86 -14.64
CA LEU A 49 4.40 -6.56 -14.98
C LEU A 49 3.29 -5.70 -15.56
N PRO A 50 2.58 -4.90 -14.73
CA PRO A 50 1.59 -3.94 -15.20
C PRO A 50 2.25 -2.89 -16.09
N ASP A 51 1.60 -2.53 -17.19
CA ASP A 51 2.13 -1.60 -18.18
C ASP A 51 1.18 -0.44 -18.43
N SER A 52 -0.13 -0.73 -18.53
CA SER A 52 -1.12 0.23 -18.98
C SER A 52 -2.36 0.25 -18.11
N LYS A 53 -2.90 1.45 -17.92
CA LYS A 53 -4.25 1.64 -17.36
C LYS A 53 -4.95 2.80 -18.07
N PHE A 54 -6.23 2.61 -18.35
CA PHE A 54 -7.09 3.64 -18.93
C PHE A 54 -8.43 3.64 -18.22
N VAL A 55 -8.85 4.81 -17.74
CA VAL A 55 -10.15 5.00 -17.08
C VAL A 55 -11.02 5.88 -17.94
N SER A 56 -12.22 5.39 -18.28
CA SER A 56 -13.27 6.15 -18.98
C SER A 56 -14.58 5.94 -18.26
N ASP A 57 -15.17 6.98 -17.72
CA ASP A 57 -16.35 6.93 -16.88
C ASP A 57 -16.16 5.93 -15.72
N LYS A 58 -16.98 4.88 -15.69
CA LYS A 58 -16.89 3.78 -14.73
C LYS A 58 -16.15 2.55 -15.27
N ASN A 59 -15.46 2.64 -16.38
CA ASN A 59 -14.74 1.51 -16.94
C ASN A 59 -13.24 1.73 -16.79
N LEU A 60 -12.60 0.75 -16.19
CA LEU A 60 -11.15 0.64 -16.09
C LEU A 60 -10.69 -0.47 -17.04
N GLU A 61 -9.85 -0.10 -18.01
CA GLU A 61 -9.07 -1.04 -18.80
C GLU A 61 -7.65 -1.04 -18.27
N TYR A 62 -7.10 -2.22 -17.99
CA TYR A 62 -5.73 -2.35 -17.51
C TYR A 62 -5.09 -3.61 -18.05
N GLY A 63 -3.78 -3.56 -18.23
CA GLY A 63 -3.04 -4.65 -18.84
C GLY A 63 -1.55 -4.58 -18.54
N GLY A 64 -0.85 -5.51 -19.14
CA GLY A 64 0.59 -5.67 -19.02
C GLY A 64 1.05 -7.01 -19.55
N THR A 65 2.18 -7.48 -19.06
CA THR A 65 2.74 -8.79 -19.39
C THR A 65 2.90 -9.65 -18.13
N VAL A 66 2.95 -10.96 -18.33
CA VAL A 66 3.37 -11.90 -17.27
C VAL A 66 4.66 -12.55 -17.70
N SER A 67 5.75 -12.22 -17.03
CA SER A 67 7.05 -12.86 -17.26
C SER A 67 7.06 -14.23 -16.62
N PHE A 68 7.10 -15.27 -17.45
CA PHE A 68 7.27 -16.67 -17.01
C PHE A 68 8.70 -17.11 -17.22
N ASN A 69 9.27 -17.79 -16.23
CA ASN A 69 10.53 -18.52 -16.33
C ASN A 69 10.26 -20.00 -16.07
N VAL A 70 10.60 -20.86 -17.03
CA VAL A 70 10.45 -22.31 -16.92
C VAL A 70 11.82 -22.96 -16.87
N LEU A 71 12.16 -23.51 -15.71
CA LEU A 71 13.37 -24.29 -15.49
C LEU A 71 13.05 -25.76 -15.80
N TYR A 72 13.84 -26.38 -16.67
CA TYR A 72 13.62 -27.74 -17.15
C TYR A 72 14.92 -28.47 -17.39
N ILE A 73 14.88 -29.81 -17.39
CA ILE A 73 15.97 -30.67 -17.82
C ILE A 73 15.74 -31.02 -19.28
N GLY A 74 16.77 -30.77 -20.10
CA GLY A 74 16.80 -31.10 -21.51
C GLY A 74 17.00 -32.57 -21.78
N ASP A 75 16.85 -32.99 -23.04
CA ASP A 75 17.19 -34.34 -23.53
C ASP A 75 18.72 -34.63 -23.45
N ASP A 76 19.54 -33.57 -23.45
CA ASP A 76 20.96 -33.60 -23.16
C ASP A 76 21.32 -33.84 -21.69
N GLY A 77 20.31 -33.83 -20.80
CA GLY A 77 20.45 -33.97 -19.36
C GLY A 77 20.83 -32.68 -18.62
N ALA A 78 21.06 -31.58 -19.33
CA ALA A 78 21.40 -30.30 -18.72
C ALA A 78 20.17 -29.52 -18.26
N LEU A 79 20.37 -28.74 -17.19
CA LEU A 79 19.36 -27.78 -16.72
C LEU A 79 19.36 -26.56 -17.63
N SER A 80 18.20 -26.19 -18.13
CA SER A 80 17.97 -25.05 -19.03
C SER A 80 16.78 -24.25 -18.58
N CYS A 81 16.73 -22.98 -18.96
CA CYS A 81 15.61 -22.09 -18.70
C CYS A 81 15.09 -21.48 -20.00
N VAL A 82 13.78 -21.42 -20.12
CA VAL A 82 13.11 -20.70 -21.21
C VAL A 82 12.12 -19.71 -20.61
N SER A 83 12.11 -18.50 -21.15
CA SER A 83 11.23 -17.41 -20.68
C SER A 83 10.20 -17.03 -21.74
N ALA A 84 9.04 -16.56 -21.31
CA ALA A 84 8.02 -15.99 -22.16
C ALA A 84 7.23 -14.91 -21.39
N SER A 85 6.77 -13.92 -22.13
CA SER A 85 6.04 -12.80 -21.55
C SER A 85 4.71 -12.57 -22.28
N PRO A 86 3.71 -13.47 -22.12
CA PRO A 86 2.38 -13.25 -22.68
C PRO A 86 1.73 -12.02 -22.11
N GLU A 87 0.99 -11.29 -22.94
CA GLU A 87 0.21 -10.13 -22.56
C GLU A 87 -1.09 -10.52 -21.86
N TYR A 88 -1.58 -9.67 -20.99
CA TYR A 88 -2.92 -9.71 -20.43
C TYR A 88 -3.59 -8.35 -20.54
N SER A 89 -4.91 -8.36 -20.68
CA SER A 89 -5.76 -7.17 -20.68
C SER A 89 -7.09 -7.51 -20.04
N PHE A 90 -7.54 -6.68 -19.13
CA PHE A 90 -8.81 -6.83 -18.41
C PHE A 90 -9.60 -5.54 -18.44
N THR A 91 -10.91 -5.68 -18.41
CA THR A 91 -11.84 -4.57 -18.21
C THR A 91 -12.61 -4.78 -16.92
N GLN A 92 -12.65 -3.77 -16.07
CA GLN A 92 -13.35 -3.81 -14.79
C GLN A 92 -14.29 -2.61 -14.66
N THR A 93 -15.53 -2.86 -14.23
CA THR A 93 -16.45 -1.79 -13.90
C THR A 93 -16.15 -1.26 -12.49
N LEU A 94 -15.93 0.05 -12.38
CA LEU A 94 -15.67 0.74 -11.13
C LEU A 94 -16.98 1.08 -10.40
N PRO A 95 -16.98 1.10 -9.06
CA PRO A 95 -18.14 1.49 -8.27
C PRO A 95 -18.56 2.95 -8.49
N ALA A 96 -17.59 3.84 -8.70
CA ALA A 96 -17.80 5.27 -8.89
C ALA A 96 -17.00 5.80 -10.09
N GLU A 97 -17.39 6.97 -10.60
CA GLU A 97 -16.59 7.72 -11.55
C GLU A 97 -15.46 8.44 -10.82
N VAL A 98 -14.23 8.22 -11.25
CA VAL A 98 -13.05 8.80 -10.64
C VAL A 98 -12.04 9.24 -11.69
N PRO A 99 -11.23 10.30 -11.42
CA PRO A 99 -10.13 10.64 -12.29
C PRO A 99 -9.13 9.47 -12.41
N GLY A 100 -8.68 9.16 -13.62
CA GLY A 100 -7.74 8.05 -13.84
C GLY A 100 -6.43 8.18 -13.05
N ALA A 101 -6.01 9.41 -12.75
CA ALA A 101 -4.84 9.68 -11.93
C ALA A 101 -5.00 9.24 -10.47
N SER A 102 -6.25 9.15 -9.95
CA SER A 102 -6.51 8.70 -8.58
C SER A 102 -6.63 7.17 -8.45
N VAL A 103 -6.67 6.44 -9.57
CA VAL A 103 -6.80 4.97 -9.57
C VAL A 103 -5.42 4.32 -9.53
N TRP A 104 -5.24 3.41 -8.61
CA TRP A 104 -4.04 2.58 -8.44
C TRP A 104 -4.34 1.12 -8.62
N ILE A 105 -3.41 0.42 -9.28
CA ILE A 105 -3.54 -0.98 -9.61
C ILE A 105 -2.27 -1.69 -9.15
N ASP A 106 -2.45 -2.74 -8.37
CA ASP A 106 -1.37 -3.66 -8.03
C ASP A 106 -1.79 -5.07 -8.46
N THR A 107 -1.00 -5.69 -9.34
CA THR A 107 -1.29 -7.02 -9.90
C THR A 107 -0.18 -7.98 -9.56
N CYS A 108 -0.53 -9.11 -8.99
CA CYS A 108 0.38 -10.22 -8.71
C CYS A 108 -0.03 -11.49 -9.47
N ALA A 109 0.96 -12.26 -9.87
CA ALA A 109 0.75 -13.57 -10.48
C ALA A 109 0.83 -14.66 -9.41
N GLU A 110 -0.16 -15.53 -9.37
CA GLU A 110 -0.29 -16.62 -8.41
C GLU A 110 -0.38 -17.97 -9.12
N ALA A 111 0.06 -19.02 -8.43
CA ALA A 111 -0.07 -20.40 -8.86
C ALA A 111 0.34 -20.66 -10.34
N PRO A 112 1.57 -20.29 -10.75
CA PRO A 112 2.01 -20.50 -12.12
C PRO A 112 2.03 -21.99 -12.45
N GLN A 113 1.55 -22.31 -13.65
CA GLN A 113 1.47 -23.68 -14.14
C GLN A 113 2.12 -23.79 -15.51
N CYS A 114 2.84 -24.88 -15.72
CA CYS A 114 3.44 -25.23 -17.00
C CYS A 114 3.01 -26.66 -17.39
N ARG A 115 2.56 -26.82 -18.61
CA ARG A 115 2.20 -28.12 -19.19
C ARG A 115 2.97 -28.35 -20.47
N VAL A 116 3.68 -29.49 -20.57
CA VAL A 116 4.36 -29.91 -21.78
C VAL A 116 3.30 -30.44 -22.77
N LEU A 117 3.18 -29.81 -23.91
CA LEU A 117 2.29 -30.22 -24.99
C LEU A 117 3.01 -31.08 -26.02
N ALA A 118 4.30 -30.80 -26.26
CA ALA A 118 5.20 -31.53 -27.12
C ALA A 118 6.65 -31.31 -26.65
N PRO A 119 7.66 -32.06 -27.12
CA PRO A 119 9.05 -31.90 -26.67
C PRO A 119 9.60 -30.48 -26.78
N ARG A 120 9.02 -29.64 -27.66
CA ARG A 120 9.39 -28.22 -27.88
C ARG A 120 8.24 -27.27 -27.71
N LYS A 121 7.13 -27.71 -27.06
CA LYS A 121 5.96 -26.84 -26.89
C LYS A 121 5.44 -26.90 -25.46
N LEU A 122 5.31 -25.73 -24.85
CA LEU A 122 4.76 -25.56 -23.52
C LEU A 122 3.50 -24.72 -23.55
N SER A 123 2.56 -25.03 -22.67
CA SER A 123 1.45 -24.17 -22.31
C SER A 123 1.66 -23.63 -20.90
N LEU A 124 1.54 -22.33 -20.75
CA LEU A 124 1.71 -21.58 -19.50
C LEU A 124 0.39 -20.99 -19.06
N ARG A 125 0.18 -20.95 -17.75
CA ARG A 125 -0.96 -20.27 -17.14
C ARG A 125 -0.57 -19.74 -15.77
N ALA A 126 -1.02 -18.54 -15.45
CA ALA A 126 -0.99 -18.00 -14.10
C ALA A 126 -2.32 -17.34 -13.80
N ARG A 127 -2.76 -17.42 -12.56
CA ARG A 127 -3.87 -16.63 -12.05
C ARG A 127 -3.33 -15.26 -11.69
N LEU A 128 -4.02 -14.21 -12.12
CA LEU A 128 -3.71 -12.84 -11.76
C LEU A 128 -4.71 -12.38 -10.70
N ARG A 129 -4.18 -11.84 -9.62
CA ARG A 129 -4.96 -11.14 -8.61
C ARG A 129 -4.57 -9.67 -8.66
N THR A 130 -5.58 -8.83 -8.84
CA THR A 130 -5.40 -7.39 -8.95
C THR A 130 -6.15 -6.70 -7.83
N ARG A 131 -5.47 -5.81 -7.12
CA ARG A 131 -6.09 -4.83 -6.24
C ARG A 131 -6.25 -3.53 -7.02
N ILE A 132 -7.43 -2.95 -6.94
CA ILE A 132 -7.79 -1.69 -7.59
C ILE A 132 -8.32 -0.77 -6.52
N CYS A 133 -7.65 0.35 -6.29
CA CYS A 133 -8.09 1.35 -5.32
C CYS A 133 -8.10 2.73 -5.94
N ALA A 134 -8.98 3.59 -5.45
CA ALA A 134 -9.02 5.00 -5.83
C ALA A 134 -9.09 5.87 -4.60
N ASP A 135 -8.26 6.93 -4.61
CA ASP A 135 -8.30 7.97 -3.61
C ASP A 135 -9.40 8.97 -3.96
N SER A 136 -10.14 9.43 -2.95
CA SER A 136 -11.10 10.52 -3.08
C SER A 136 -10.57 11.81 -2.49
N SER A 137 -10.99 12.93 -3.08
CA SER A 137 -10.68 14.27 -2.57
C SER A 137 -11.89 15.17 -2.85
N THR A 138 -12.72 15.36 -1.82
CA THR A 138 -13.96 16.11 -1.93
C THR A 138 -13.82 17.44 -1.21
N PRO A 139 -14.12 18.59 -1.84
CA PRO A 139 -14.16 19.86 -1.16
C PRO A 139 -15.23 19.85 -0.07
N TYR A 140 -14.86 20.30 1.12
CA TYR A 140 -15.77 20.55 2.20
C TYR A 140 -15.84 22.05 2.47
N ALA A 141 -17.02 22.61 2.45
CA ALA A 141 -17.29 23.99 2.79
C ALA A 141 -18.57 24.07 3.62
N PHE A 142 -18.54 24.95 4.61
CA PHE A 142 -19.73 25.28 5.38
C PHE A 142 -20.38 26.54 4.79
N SER A 143 -21.68 26.46 4.51
CA SER A 143 -22.49 27.60 4.06
C SER A 143 -23.60 27.91 5.04
N ALA A 144 -24.01 29.18 5.09
CA ALA A 144 -25.19 29.60 5.83
C ALA A 144 -26.09 30.40 4.89
N ALA A 145 -27.36 30.04 4.83
CA ALA A 145 -28.38 30.70 3.97
C ALA A 145 -29.60 31.10 4.81
N SER A 146 -30.29 32.17 4.41
CA SER A 146 -31.59 32.57 5.01
C SER A 146 -32.72 31.98 4.18
N ALA A 147 -33.66 31.30 4.82
CA ALA A 147 -34.87 30.80 4.17
C ALA A 147 -35.82 31.93 3.70
N ALA A 148 -35.70 33.10 4.27
CA ALA A 148 -36.62 34.23 4.01
C ALA A 148 -36.24 35.10 2.80
N GLY A 149 -35.11 34.84 2.11
CA GLY A 149 -34.76 35.54 0.84
C GLY A 149 -34.48 37.04 0.89
N ASP A 150 -34.91 37.73 1.92
CA ASP A 150 -34.87 39.22 2.04
C ASP A 150 -33.95 39.73 3.17
N ALA A 151 -33.44 38.87 4.03
CA ALA A 151 -32.47 39.28 5.05
C ALA A 151 -31.08 39.33 4.42
N ALA A 152 -30.37 40.45 4.60
CA ALA A 152 -28.99 40.54 4.15
C ALA A 152 -28.22 39.38 4.78
N ASP A 153 -27.71 38.46 3.96
CA ASP A 153 -26.99 37.24 4.37
C ASP A 153 -25.90 37.48 5.44
N GLY A 154 -25.41 38.73 5.55
CA GLY A 154 -24.39 39.13 6.52
C GLY A 154 -24.91 39.30 7.96
N GLU A 155 -26.15 39.76 8.19
CA GLU A 155 -26.67 39.92 9.55
C GLU A 155 -27.05 38.58 10.20
N CYS A 156 -27.65 37.66 9.45
CA CYS A 156 -28.01 36.35 9.95
C CYS A 156 -26.76 35.47 10.22
N ALA A 157 -25.73 35.60 9.39
CA ALA A 157 -24.49 34.88 9.60
C ALA A 157 -23.73 35.34 10.85
N ALA A 158 -23.89 36.57 11.28
CA ALA A 158 -23.23 37.13 12.47
C ALA A 158 -23.74 36.54 13.79
N THR A 159 -24.94 35.95 13.82
CA THR A 159 -25.55 35.34 15.02
C THR A 159 -25.34 33.81 15.08
N LEU A 160 -24.59 33.25 14.13
CA LEU A 160 -24.41 31.83 14.03
C LEU A 160 -23.19 31.36 14.86
N GLU A 161 -23.48 30.62 15.92
CA GLU A 161 -22.46 29.90 16.69
C GLU A 161 -22.16 28.57 16.02
N LYS A 162 -20.85 28.17 15.94
CA LYS A 162 -20.42 26.96 15.31
C LYS A 162 -19.54 26.14 16.26
N HIS A 163 -19.81 24.86 16.32
CA HIS A 163 -18.98 23.89 16.97
C HIS A 163 -18.14 23.17 15.91
N CYS A 164 -16.85 23.44 15.92
CA CYS A 164 -15.93 22.88 14.96
C CYS A 164 -14.85 22.08 15.67
N ARG A 165 -14.44 20.97 15.05
CA ARG A 165 -13.30 20.17 15.51
C ARG A 165 -12.29 20.00 14.40
N SER A 166 -11.03 19.84 14.81
CA SER A 166 -9.96 19.41 13.93
C SER A 166 -9.96 17.89 13.84
N VAL A 167 -9.90 17.37 12.61
CA VAL A 167 -9.86 15.93 12.33
C VAL A 167 -8.56 15.63 11.60
N PRO A 168 -7.77 14.67 12.10
CA PRO A 168 -6.57 14.23 11.39
C PRO A 168 -6.89 13.70 10.00
N THR A 169 -6.10 14.10 9.01
CA THR A 169 -6.17 13.60 7.64
C THR A 169 -4.78 13.33 7.09
N VAL A 170 -4.67 12.69 5.94
CA VAL A 170 -3.41 12.50 5.25
C VAL A 170 -3.50 12.97 3.81
N MET A 171 -2.55 13.78 3.39
CA MET A 171 -2.29 14.06 1.99
C MET A 171 -1.30 13.03 1.48
N ARG A 172 -1.59 12.40 0.36
CA ARG A 172 -0.68 11.48 -0.29
C ARG A 172 -0.69 11.66 -1.80
N CYS A 173 0.42 11.32 -2.41
CA CYS A 173 0.54 11.25 -3.86
C CYS A 173 1.47 10.10 -4.22
N ARG A 174 1.07 9.32 -5.21
CA ARG A 174 1.83 8.20 -5.75
C ARG A 174 2.32 8.55 -7.13
N THR A 175 3.49 8.06 -7.45
CA THR A 175 4.13 8.22 -8.74
C THR A 175 4.87 6.94 -9.10
N SER A 176 5.05 6.69 -10.40
CA SER A 176 5.77 5.53 -10.91
C SER A 176 6.92 6.00 -11.81
N PHE A 177 8.00 5.25 -11.80
CA PHE A 177 9.20 5.52 -12.59
C PHE A 177 9.72 4.22 -13.20
N THR A 178 10.12 4.26 -14.45
CA THR A 178 10.81 3.15 -15.12
C THR A 178 12.25 3.56 -15.38
N GLY A 179 13.19 2.74 -14.92
CA GLY A 179 14.61 2.96 -15.05
C GLY A 179 15.34 1.78 -15.68
N SER A 180 16.60 2.00 -15.99
CA SER A 180 17.51 0.96 -16.42
C SER A 180 18.90 1.18 -15.82
N THR A 181 19.58 0.08 -15.49
CA THR A 181 20.94 0.11 -14.97
C THR A 181 21.69 -1.15 -15.41
N SER A 182 23.00 -1.14 -15.24
CA SER A 182 23.83 -2.31 -15.50
C SER A 182 24.89 -2.47 -14.42
N GLY A 183 25.30 -3.73 -14.18
CA GLY A 183 26.32 -4.01 -13.18
C GLY A 183 26.94 -5.39 -13.35
N THR A 184 28.14 -5.57 -12.79
CA THR A 184 28.84 -6.85 -12.83
C THR A 184 28.17 -7.86 -11.88
N VAL A 185 28.08 -9.10 -12.34
CA VAL A 185 27.56 -10.20 -11.54
C VAL A 185 28.68 -11.22 -11.24
N ASN A 186 28.63 -11.79 -10.03
CA ASN A 186 29.62 -12.76 -9.59
C ASN A 186 29.36 -14.12 -10.23
N ALA A 187 30.28 -14.55 -11.08
CA ALA A 187 30.27 -15.89 -11.69
C ALA A 187 31.67 -16.32 -12.06
N GLY A 188 31.89 -17.63 -12.24
CA GLY A 188 33.13 -18.15 -12.75
C GLY A 188 33.49 -17.63 -14.15
N ALA A 189 34.76 -17.54 -14.49
CA ALA A 189 35.21 -16.95 -15.76
C ALA A 189 34.63 -17.64 -17.02
N GLY A 190 34.37 -18.96 -16.94
CA GLY A 190 33.72 -19.75 -18.00
C GLY A 190 32.24 -20.04 -17.80
N ALA A 191 31.64 -19.55 -16.73
CA ALA A 191 30.28 -19.86 -16.37
C ALA A 191 29.26 -19.49 -17.47
N LYS A 192 28.32 -20.39 -17.73
CA LYS A 192 27.24 -20.18 -18.70
C LYS A 192 25.94 -19.83 -17.93
N PRO A 193 25.35 -18.65 -18.16
CA PRO A 193 24.07 -18.32 -17.56
C PRO A 193 22.99 -19.35 -17.93
N VAL A 194 22.25 -19.82 -16.96
CA VAL A 194 21.08 -20.70 -17.12
C VAL A 194 19.80 -19.93 -16.89
N MET A 195 19.72 -19.22 -15.77
CA MET A 195 18.57 -18.41 -15.39
C MET A 195 19.04 -17.14 -14.67
N CYS A 196 18.40 -16.04 -14.94
CA CYS A 196 18.59 -14.81 -14.15
C CYS A 196 17.25 -14.20 -13.78
N ASP A 197 17.23 -13.54 -12.64
CA ASP A 197 16.11 -12.79 -12.13
C ASP A 197 16.63 -11.60 -11.29
N GLY A 198 15.76 -10.66 -10.95
CA GLY A 198 16.12 -9.48 -10.17
C GLY A 198 15.06 -9.13 -9.13
N CYS A 199 15.55 -8.58 -8.00
CA CYS A 199 14.73 -8.02 -6.96
C CYS A 199 15.17 -6.57 -6.71
N VAL A 200 14.24 -5.63 -6.71
CA VAL A 200 14.52 -4.21 -6.41
C VAL A 200 14.26 -3.97 -4.92
N ALA A 201 15.31 -3.61 -4.20
CA ALA A 201 15.28 -3.38 -2.75
C ALA A 201 15.69 -1.93 -2.42
N PRO A 202 14.73 -0.99 -2.35
CA PRO A 202 14.99 0.35 -1.86
C PRO A 202 15.40 0.32 -0.40
N HIS A 203 16.40 1.10 0.01
CA HIS A 203 16.82 1.20 1.43
C HIS A 203 16.77 2.63 1.97
N THR A 204 16.73 3.63 1.09
CA THR A 204 16.60 5.03 1.46
C THR A 204 15.62 5.71 0.52
N VAL A 205 14.57 6.27 1.08
CA VAL A 205 13.56 7.02 0.34
C VAL A 205 13.39 8.37 1.03
N THR A 206 13.58 9.45 0.28
CA THR A 206 13.56 10.81 0.84
C THR A 206 12.73 11.73 -0.05
N ALA A 207 11.73 12.39 0.52
CA ALA A 207 10.99 13.43 -0.16
C ALA A 207 11.71 14.76 -0.06
N SER A 208 11.71 15.53 -1.13
CA SER A 208 12.15 16.91 -1.21
C SER A 208 11.24 17.70 -2.16
N ALA A 209 11.51 18.99 -2.39
CA ALA A 209 10.62 19.81 -3.21
C ALA A 209 10.32 19.19 -4.59
N ASP A 210 9.05 18.78 -4.79
CA ASP A 210 8.48 18.18 -5.98
C ASP A 210 9.20 16.92 -6.51
N ARG A 211 9.89 16.18 -5.62
CA ARG A 211 10.58 14.93 -5.97
C ARG A 211 10.70 13.96 -4.81
N ILE A 212 10.91 12.69 -5.15
CA ILE A 212 11.32 11.63 -4.23
C ILE A 212 12.64 11.06 -4.73
N THR A 213 13.67 11.05 -3.88
CA THR A 213 14.93 10.36 -4.16
C THR A 213 14.87 8.97 -3.58
N VAL A 214 15.07 7.96 -4.42
CA VAL A 214 15.06 6.55 -4.04
C VAL A 214 16.44 5.97 -4.29
N LYS A 215 17.07 5.44 -3.24
CA LYS A 215 18.36 4.72 -3.33
C LYS A 215 18.17 3.30 -2.88
N GLY A 216 18.82 2.39 -3.55
CA GLY A 216 18.71 0.98 -3.23
C GLY A 216 19.69 0.10 -3.95
N ASN A 217 19.44 -1.18 -3.88
CA ASN A 217 20.17 -2.20 -4.64
C ASN A 217 19.17 -3.03 -5.45
N ILE A 218 19.55 -3.36 -6.66
CA ILE A 218 18.93 -4.45 -7.40
C ILE A 218 19.75 -5.70 -7.15
N ILE A 219 19.13 -6.67 -6.49
CA ILE A 219 19.78 -7.96 -6.21
C ILE A 219 19.57 -8.85 -7.42
N VAL A 220 20.60 -9.01 -8.23
CA VAL A 220 20.60 -9.91 -9.38
C VAL A 220 20.88 -11.31 -8.91
N HIS A 221 19.97 -12.21 -9.17
CA HIS A 221 20.10 -13.63 -8.96
C HIS A 221 20.49 -14.32 -10.25
N LEU A 222 21.60 -15.02 -10.26
CA LEU A 222 22.14 -15.77 -11.40
C LEU A 222 22.37 -17.23 -11.05
N LEU A 223 21.70 -18.13 -11.75
CA LEU A 223 22.02 -19.54 -11.81
C LEU A 223 22.89 -19.80 -13.05
N ALA A 224 24.05 -20.36 -12.86
CA ALA A 224 25.01 -20.61 -13.93
C ALA A 224 25.54 -22.06 -13.91
N LEU A 225 25.92 -22.54 -15.07
CA LEU A 225 26.67 -23.81 -15.23
C LEU A 225 28.16 -23.49 -15.37
N GLU A 226 28.97 -24.01 -14.46
CA GLU A 226 30.41 -23.87 -14.46
C GLU A 226 31.07 -24.81 -15.47
N GLU A 227 32.36 -24.58 -15.77
CA GLU A 227 33.12 -25.39 -16.73
C GLU A 227 33.28 -26.86 -16.30
N ASP A 228 33.28 -27.14 -14.99
CA ASP A 228 33.35 -28.47 -14.42
C ASP A 228 32.03 -29.24 -14.43
N GLY A 229 30.97 -28.64 -14.96
CA GLY A 229 29.63 -29.23 -15.02
C GLY A 229 28.80 -29.05 -13.75
N THR A 230 29.27 -28.30 -12.74
CA THR A 230 28.49 -27.97 -11.55
C THR A 230 27.62 -26.74 -11.76
N TYR A 231 26.48 -26.70 -11.09
CA TYR A 231 25.64 -25.51 -11.07
C TYR A 231 25.97 -24.64 -9.86
N THR A 232 26.07 -23.34 -10.09
CA THR A 232 26.33 -22.37 -9.05
C THR A 232 25.25 -21.29 -9.08
N CYS A 233 24.85 -20.88 -7.90
CA CYS A 233 23.94 -19.76 -7.70
C CYS A 233 24.68 -18.59 -7.07
N SER A 234 24.55 -17.41 -7.64
CA SER A 234 25.12 -16.19 -7.08
C SER A 234 24.08 -15.08 -6.97
N ARG A 235 24.29 -14.20 -5.99
CA ARG A 235 23.55 -12.96 -5.83
C ARG A 235 24.50 -11.78 -5.84
N SER A 236 24.20 -10.80 -6.67
CA SER A 236 25.02 -9.61 -6.84
C SER A 236 24.18 -8.37 -6.67
N ALA A 237 24.66 -7.44 -5.85
CA ALA A 237 23.96 -6.17 -5.63
C ALA A 237 24.42 -5.12 -6.64
N VAL A 238 23.52 -4.60 -7.42
CA VAL A 238 23.74 -3.47 -8.34
C VAL A 238 23.10 -2.25 -7.74
N PRO A 239 23.86 -1.23 -7.30
CA PRO A 239 23.30 -0.04 -6.68
C PRO A 239 22.54 0.82 -7.70
N PHE A 240 21.49 1.48 -7.27
CA PHE A 240 20.77 2.49 -8.03
C PHE A 240 20.44 3.71 -7.17
N GLU A 241 20.30 4.85 -7.83
CA GLU A 241 19.82 6.09 -7.24
C GLU A 241 18.98 6.83 -8.29
N GLU A 242 17.70 7.08 -7.97
CA GLU A 242 16.74 7.71 -8.85
C GLU A 242 16.08 8.93 -8.20
N GLU A 243 15.94 9.99 -8.99
CA GLU A 243 15.14 11.16 -8.63
C GLU A 243 13.82 11.13 -9.40
N ILE A 244 12.75 10.81 -8.69
CA ILE A 244 11.41 10.62 -9.28
C ILE A 244 10.60 11.89 -9.09
N PRO A 245 10.05 12.50 -10.15
CA PRO A 245 9.13 13.64 -10.03
C PRO A 245 7.91 13.28 -9.20
N ALA A 246 7.60 14.12 -8.22
CA ALA A 246 6.52 13.86 -7.26
C ALA A 246 5.86 15.18 -6.85
N ASP A 247 4.86 15.59 -7.59
CA ASP A 247 4.18 16.88 -7.44
C ASP A 247 3.70 17.12 -6.02
N GLY A 248 4.03 18.29 -5.47
CA GLY A 248 3.62 18.71 -4.15
C GLY A 248 4.41 18.10 -2.98
N ALA A 249 5.38 17.22 -3.24
CA ALA A 249 6.29 16.71 -2.22
C ALA A 249 7.11 17.85 -1.58
N ARG A 250 7.48 17.70 -0.32
CA ARG A 250 8.28 18.66 0.46
C ARG A 250 9.29 17.96 1.32
N ASP A 251 10.27 18.70 1.75
CA ASP A 251 11.24 18.24 2.73
C ASP A 251 10.53 17.80 4.03
N GLY A 252 10.86 16.61 4.50
CA GLY A 252 10.29 16.03 5.71
C GLY A 252 8.96 15.30 5.55
N ASP A 253 8.40 15.21 4.33
CA ASP A 253 7.28 14.31 4.07
C ASP A 253 7.69 12.85 4.31
N ILE A 254 6.76 12.06 4.81
CA ILE A 254 6.96 10.62 4.94
C ILE A 254 6.93 10.04 3.54
N SER A 255 7.94 9.27 3.17
CA SER A 255 8.03 8.70 1.84
C SER A 255 8.35 7.20 1.89
N SER A 256 7.78 6.46 0.97
CA SER A 256 8.02 5.03 0.77
C SER A 256 8.20 4.74 -0.72
N ALA A 257 8.86 3.63 -1.00
CA ALA A 257 8.98 3.13 -2.35
C ALA A 257 9.12 1.60 -2.34
N TRP A 258 8.65 0.98 -3.40
CA TRP A 258 8.89 -0.42 -3.73
C TRP A 258 9.16 -0.53 -5.21
N GLY A 259 9.78 -1.62 -5.62
CA GLY A 259 10.14 -1.77 -7.03
C GLY A 259 10.09 -3.20 -7.48
N ARG A 260 10.11 -3.39 -8.78
CA ARG A 260 10.15 -4.70 -9.44
C ARG A 260 11.11 -4.66 -10.60
N ALA A 261 11.89 -5.73 -10.80
CA ALA A 261 12.67 -5.90 -12.03
C ALA A 261 11.72 -6.31 -13.15
N ALA A 262 11.70 -5.53 -14.21
CA ALA A 262 10.91 -5.80 -15.42
C ALA A 262 11.64 -6.80 -16.33
N SER A 263 12.93 -6.61 -16.53
CA SER A 263 13.79 -7.54 -17.25
C SER A 263 15.20 -7.58 -16.66
N VAL A 264 15.86 -8.75 -16.75
CA VAL A 264 17.28 -8.92 -16.43
C VAL A 264 17.92 -9.73 -17.55
N GLY A 265 18.81 -9.09 -18.32
CA GLY A 265 19.62 -9.72 -19.33
C GLY A 265 21.05 -9.94 -18.82
N ILE A 266 21.70 -11.04 -19.19
CA ILE A 266 23.10 -11.26 -18.88
C ILE A 266 23.91 -11.22 -20.16
N SER A 267 24.87 -10.34 -20.21
CA SER A 267 25.83 -10.17 -21.31
C SER A 267 27.25 -10.50 -20.84
N ARG A 268 28.11 -10.96 -21.74
CA ARG A 268 29.53 -11.21 -21.45
C ARG A 268 30.34 -10.00 -21.92
N THR A 269 31.14 -9.48 -21.01
CA THR A 269 32.06 -8.36 -21.27
C THR A 269 33.52 -8.85 -21.01
N ASP A 270 34.49 -7.98 -21.33
CA ASP A 270 35.91 -8.27 -21.01
C ASP A 270 36.15 -8.34 -19.50
N ALA A 271 35.30 -7.73 -18.69
CA ALA A 271 35.39 -7.74 -17.24
C ALA A 271 34.63 -8.90 -16.55
N GLY A 272 33.95 -9.79 -17.34
CA GLY A 272 33.15 -10.90 -16.85
C GLY A 272 31.70 -10.82 -17.29
N LEU A 273 30.78 -11.38 -16.50
CA LEU A 273 29.34 -11.25 -16.77
C LEU A 273 28.80 -9.91 -16.24
N CYS A 274 27.95 -9.30 -17.03
CA CYS A 274 27.28 -8.05 -16.72
C CYS A 274 25.76 -8.27 -16.83
N ALA A 275 25.03 -7.78 -15.86
CA ALA A 275 23.55 -7.74 -15.89
C ALA A 275 23.12 -6.39 -16.47
N ASP A 276 22.22 -6.42 -17.44
CA ASP A 276 21.46 -5.28 -17.97
C ASP A 276 20.04 -5.40 -17.42
N ILE A 277 19.60 -4.41 -16.69
CA ILE A 277 18.39 -4.49 -15.85
C ILE A 277 17.46 -3.35 -16.21
N GLU A 278 16.21 -3.68 -16.53
CA GLU A 278 15.10 -2.73 -16.56
C GLU A 278 14.24 -2.94 -15.31
N TYR A 279 13.79 -1.86 -14.70
CA TYR A 279 13.03 -1.93 -13.46
C TYR A 279 12.04 -0.79 -13.33
N ASP A 280 10.97 -1.06 -12.58
CA ASP A 280 9.97 -0.08 -12.19
C ASP A 280 10.09 0.20 -10.70
N ILE A 281 9.85 1.46 -10.33
CA ILE A 281 9.74 1.93 -8.95
C ILE A 281 8.39 2.63 -8.82
N ASP A 282 7.59 2.18 -7.87
CA ASP A 282 6.44 2.92 -7.39
C ASP A 282 6.86 3.64 -6.12
N ALA A 283 6.66 4.95 -6.07
CA ALA A 283 7.02 5.80 -4.95
C ALA A 283 5.80 6.60 -4.48
N GLU A 284 5.75 6.84 -3.19
CA GLU A 284 4.68 7.58 -2.55
C GLU A 284 5.24 8.57 -1.53
N TRP A 285 4.63 9.75 -1.42
CA TRP A 285 4.80 10.61 -0.28
C TRP A 285 3.48 10.84 0.44
N CYS A 286 3.58 10.97 1.76
CA CYS A 286 2.46 11.21 2.64
C CYS A 286 2.79 12.36 3.60
N ARG A 287 1.80 13.23 3.81
CA ARG A 287 1.89 14.33 4.77
C ARG A 287 0.67 14.31 5.68
N PRO A 288 0.85 14.08 6.99
CA PRO A 288 -0.21 14.30 7.96
C PRO A 288 -0.70 15.74 7.93
N GLY A 289 -1.99 15.91 8.05
CA GLY A 289 -2.65 17.22 8.06
C GLY A 289 -3.91 17.16 8.91
N GLU A 290 -4.65 18.26 8.89
CA GLU A 290 -5.89 18.38 9.61
C GLU A 290 -6.94 19.06 8.72
N VAL A 291 -8.19 18.64 8.88
CA VAL A 291 -9.34 19.30 8.29
C VAL A 291 -10.27 19.77 9.41
N ILE A 292 -10.81 20.97 9.28
CA ILE A 292 -11.75 21.52 10.25
C ILE A 292 -13.15 21.19 9.79
N LEU A 293 -13.88 20.40 10.58
CA LEU A 293 -15.25 20.01 10.34
C LEU A 293 -16.18 20.71 11.33
N CYS A 294 -17.34 21.16 10.85
CA CYS A 294 -18.41 21.66 11.69
C CYS A 294 -19.31 20.50 12.12
N ASP A 295 -19.36 20.22 13.40
CA ASP A 295 -20.21 19.15 13.97
C ASP A 295 -21.62 19.63 14.25
N ASP A 296 -21.74 20.91 14.62
CA ASP A 296 -23.01 21.50 15.03
C ASP A 296 -22.98 23.02 14.85
N ALA A 297 -24.17 23.61 14.65
CA ALA A 297 -24.34 25.05 14.57
C ALA A 297 -25.72 25.44 15.09
N TYR A 298 -25.85 26.69 15.60
CA TYR A 298 -27.13 27.27 15.95
C TYR A 298 -27.06 28.79 15.89
N SER A 299 -28.21 29.44 15.67
CA SER A 299 -28.29 30.88 15.82
C SER A 299 -28.85 31.26 17.19
N THR A 300 -28.30 32.31 17.77
CA THR A 300 -28.79 32.89 19.03
C THR A 300 -30.17 33.56 18.87
N GLU A 301 -30.47 34.06 17.68
CA GLU A 301 -31.70 34.82 17.42
C GLU A 301 -32.75 34.09 16.56
N TYR A 302 -32.31 33.11 15.77
CA TYR A 302 -33.15 32.44 14.79
C TYR A 302 -33.26 30.96 15.03
N LYS A 303 -34.26 30.29 14.52
CA LYS A 303 -34.31 28.86 14.38
C LYS A 303 -33.38 28.47 13.25
N THR A 304 -32.70 27.33 13.41
CA THR A 304 -31.72 26.90 12.45
C THR A 304 -31.98 25.43 12.10
N GLU A 305 -32.07 25.11 10.81
CA GLU A 305 -32.07 23.76 10.29
C GLU A 305 -30.69 23.46 9.73
N LEU A 306 -30.14 22.26 10.01
CA LEU A 306 -28.80 21.87 9.64
C LEU A 306 -28.83 20.81 8.55
N GLY A 307 -28.19 21.10 7.42
CA GLY A 307 -27.86 20.14 6.37
C GLY A 307 -26.54 19.45 6.70
N ARG A 308 -26.54 18.13 6.64
CA ARG A 308 -25.34 17.31 6.87
C ARG A 308 -24.96 16.57 5.60
N THR A 309 -23.71 16.27 5.47
CA THR A 309 -23.17 15.43 4.39
C THR A 309 -22.44 14.23 4.97
N ASP A 310 -22.54 13.09 4.31
CA ASP A 310 -21.72 11.94 4.65
C ASP A 310 -20.30 12.16 4.16
N ALA A 311 -19.32 11.92 5.02
CA ALA A 311 -17.92 12.16 4.74
C ALA A 311 -17.05 11.07 5.33
N GLU A 312 -16.11 10.57 4.52
CA GLU A 312 -15.04 9.69 4.96
C GLU A 312 -13.72 10.47 4.93
N VAL A 313 -12.92 10.32 5.98
CA VAL A 313 -11.57 10.88 6.06
C VAL A 313 -10.61 9.78 6.43
N ILE A 314 -9.45 9.73 5.75
CA ILE A 314 -8.36 8.85 6.11
C ILE A 314 -7.29 9.59 6.91
N SER A 315 -6.77 8.91 7.93
CA SER A 315 -5.60 9.35 8.69
C SER A 315 -4.53 8.27 8.68
N MET A 316 -3.26 8.67 8.68
CA MET A 316 -2.15 7.72 8.68
C MET A 316 -2.07 6.98 10.00
N LEU A 317 -1.96 5.65 9.95
CA LEU A 317 -1.65 4.80 11.09
C LEU A 317 -0.16 4.47 11.16
N CYS A 318 0.42 4.03 10.06
CA CYS A 318 1.86 3.77 9.97
C CYS A 318 2.34 3.81 8.52
N CYS A 319 3.61 4.12 8.36
CA CYS A 319 4.38 3.90 7.13
C CYS A 319 5.77 3.44 7.57
N ALA A 320 6.15 2.23 7.22
CA ALA A 320 7.40 1.64 7.68
C ALA A 320 7.99 0.70 6.64
N ALA A 321 9.32 0.66 6.60
CA ALA A 321 10.06 -0.30 5.81
C ALA A 321 11.20 -0.90 6.66
N GLY A 322 11.54 -2.15 6.40
CA GLY A 322 12.59 -2.84 7.13
C GLY A 322 12.84 -4.26 6.66
N SER A 323 13.83 -4.91 7.27
CA SER A 323 14.20 -6.29 6.94
C SER A 323 13.68 -7.26 7.99
N VAL A 324 13.24 -8.42 7.53
CA VAL A 324 12.77 -9.55 8.35
C VAL A 324 13.53 -10.80 7.96
N GLY A 325 14.23 -11.41 8.91
CA GLY A 325 14.86 -12.72 8.72
C GLY A 325 13.88 -13.85 9.03
N VAL A 326 13.85 -14.86 8.17
CA VAL A 326 13.02 -16.07 8.34
C VAL A 326 13.86 -17.32 8.15
N SER A 327 13.48 -18.42 8.80
CA SER A 327 14.14 -19.70 8.64
C SER A 327 13.20 -20.88 8.86
N GLY A 328 13.53 -22.02 8.24
CA GLY A 328 12.80 -23.26 8.40
C GLY A 328 13.59 -24.46 7.89
N GLU A 329 13.01 -25.64 8.02
CA GLU A 329 13.67 -26.91 7.68
C GLU A 329 12.79 -27.76 6.76
N ILE A 330 13.44 -28.44 5.81
CA ILE A 330 12.90 -29.56 5.05
C ILE A 330 13.47 -30.85 5.69
N ALA A 331 12.64 -31.53 6.48
CA ALA A 331 13.08 -32.60 7.36
C ALA A 331 13.52 -33.91 6.66
N LYS A 332 13.01 -34.13 5.44
CA LYS A 332 13.38 -35.30 4.60
C LYS A 332 13.65 -34.82 3.19
N SER A 333 14.89 -34.47 2.94
CA SER A 333 15.31 -33.92 1.67
C SER A 333 16.14 -34.95 0.89
N LYS A 334 16.02 -34.94 -0.44
CA LYS A 334 16.89 -35.63 -1.35
C LYS A 334 18.34 -35.14 -1.28
N ALA A 335 18.59 -33.98 -0.72
CA ALA A 335 19.92 -33.47 -0.42
C ALA A 335 20.72 -34.37 0.56
N GLY A 336 20.06 -35.33 1.23
CA GLY A 336 20.71 -36.35 2.03
C GLY A 336 21.30 -37.52 1.24
N GLU A 337 21.05 -37.62 -0.06
CA GLU A 337 21.62 -38.64 -0.92
C GLU A 337 23.12 -38.40 -1.18
N PRO A 338 23.92 -39.46 -1.42
CA PRO A 338 25.33 -39.32 -1.76
C PRO A 338 25.52 -38.40 -2.98
N GLN A 339 26.42 -37.40 -2.87
CA GLN A 339 26.76 -36.44 -3.91
C GLN A 339 25.61 -35.45 -4.26
N ALA A 340 24.54 -35.43 -3.47
CA ALA A 340 23.51 -34.40 -3.63
C ALA A 340 24.00 -33.03 -3.15
N TYR A 341 23.59 -31.96 -3.83
CA TYR A 341 23.87 -30.57 -3.42
C TYR A 341 22.74 -29.65 -3.81
N VAL A 342 22.63 -28.53 -3.12
CA VAL A 342 21.67 -27.47 -3.48
C VAL A 342 22.21 -26.71 -4.68
N VAL A 343 21.45 -26.74 -5.75
CA VAL A 343 21.75 -26.05 -7.02
C VAL A 343 21.36 -24.57 -6.88
N ASP A 344 20.17 -24.32 -6.34
CA ASP A 344 19.58 -22.98 -6.26
C ASP A 344 18.45 -22.92 -5.25
N THR A 345 18.06 -21.70 -4.92
CA THR A 345 16.90 -21.40 -4.08
C THR A 345 16.16 -20.18 -4.62
N ALA A 346 14.85 -20.28 -4.70
CA ALA A 346 13.96 -19.18 -5.05
C ALA A 346 12.88 -19.03 -3.98
N ALA A 347 12.42 -17.81 -3.75
CA ALA A 347 11.32 -17.60 -2.82
C ALA A 347 10.39 -16.50 -3.33
N VAL A 348 9.09 -16.65 -3.00
CA VAL A 348 8.05 -15.67 -3.28
C VAL A 348 7.38 -15.32 -1.95
N PRO A 349 7.64 -14.13 -1.39
CA PRO A 349 6.98 -13.69 -0.19
C PRO A 349 5.56 -13.21 -0.50
N ARG A 350 4.64 -13.44 0.43
CA ARG A 350 3.27 -12.96 0.35
C ARG A 350 2.85 -12.41 1.71
N ILE A 351 2.27 -11.21 1.73
CA ILE A 351 1.64 -10.65 2.91
C ILE A 351 0.14 -10.96 2.80
N GLU A 352 -0.41 -11.58 3.86
CA GLU A 352 -1.76 -12.13 3.84
C GLU A 352 -2.73 -11.32 4.69
N LYS A 353 -2.25 -10.71 5.78
CA LYS A 353 -3.09 -9.94 6.69
C LYS A 353 -2.31 -8.86 7.44
N ALA A 354 -3.05 -7.87 7.92
CA ALA A 354 -2.59 -6.87 8.86
C ALA A 354 -3.52 -6.84 10.09
N GLU A 355 -2.93 -6.73 11.27
CA GLU A 355 -3.62 -6.62 12.55
C GLU A 355 -3.12 -5.37 13.26
N PHE A 356 -4.04 -4.60 13.89
CA PHE A 356 -3.75 -3.31 14.50
C PHE A 356 -4.17 -3.34 15.97
N SER A 357 -3.21 -3.39 16.88
CA SER A 357 -3.47 -3.43 18.31
C SER A 357 -2.25 -3.06 19.15
N GLY A 358 -2.49 -2.57 20.36
CA GLY A 358 -1.41 -2.28 21.32
C GLY A 358 -0.36 -1.32 20.84
N GLY A 359 -0.73 -0.29 20.06
CA GLY A 359 0.18 0.69 19.47
C GLY A 359 1.03 0.17 18.31
N ARG A 360 0.69 -0.99 17.73
CA ARG A 360 1.44 -1.62 16.64
C ARG A 360 0.54 -2.10 15.51
N ALA A 361 1.08 -2.04 14.30
CA ALA A 361 0.59 -2.75 13.13
C ALA A 361 1.47 -4.00 12.92
N VAL A 362 0.84 -5.17 12.78
CA VAL A 362 1.52 -6.45 12.55
C VAL A 362 1.07 -6.99 11.20
N PHE A 363 1.99 -6.96 10.23
CA PHE A 363 1.78 -7.53 8.91
C PHE A 363 2.31 -8.96 8.91
N SER A 364 1.45 -9.92 8.60
CA SER A 364 1.79 -11.34 8.65
C SER A 364 1.65 -11.99 7.29
N GLY A 365 2.56 -12.89 6.98
CA GLY A 365 2.58 -13.58 5.71
C GLY A 365 3.49 -14.80 5.73
N ALA A 366 3.78 -15.32 4.55
CA ALA A 366 4.70 -16.43 4.35
C ALA A 366 5.56 -16.21 3.11
N ALA A 367 6.80 -16.68 3.15
CA ALA A 367 7.66 -16.82 2.00
C ALA A 367 7.62 -18.29 1.55
N ASP A 368 7.09 -18.54 0.36
CA ASP A 368 7.07 -19.86 -0.26
C ASP A 368 8.42 -20.07 -0.96
N VAL A 369 9.24 -20.93 -0.38
CA VAL A 369 10.62 -21.20 -0.82
C VAL A 369 10.67 -22.49 -1.60
N LYS A 370 11.35 -22.45 -2.73
CA LYS A 370 11.74 -23.59 -3.56
C LYS A 370 13.24 -23.82 -3.41
N VAL A 371 13.61 -25.06 -3.15
CA VAL A 371 15.02 -25.52 -3.10
C VAL A 371 15.24 -26.51 -4.22
N TYR A 372 16.15 -26.19 -5.12
CA TYR A 372 16.52 -27.06 -6.23
C TYR A 372 17.72 -27.89 -5.84
N ILE A 373 17.59 -29.21 -5.92
CA ILE A 373 18.57 -30.18 -5.44
C ILE A 373 19.00 -31.06 -6.60
N ALA A 374 20.30 -31.06 -6.91
CA ALA A 374 20.89 -32.01 -7.82
C ALA A 374 21.26 -33.28 -7.06
N HIS A 375 20.82 -34.43 -7.56
CA HIS A 375 21.17 -35.76 -7.04
C HIS A 375 21.07 -36.79 -8.16
N SER A 376 21.99 -37.78 -8.15
CA SER A 376 21.99 -38.91 -9.10
C SER A 376 21.81 -38.50 -10.58
N GLY A 377 22.31 -37.33 -10.99
CA GLY A 377 22.18 -36.80 -12.35
C GLY A 377 20.84 -36.21 -12.69
N GLU A 378 19.99 -36.00 -11.71
CA GLU A 378 18.70 -35.31 -11.84
C GLU A 378 18.63 -34.04 -10.96
N VAL A 379 17.73 -33.15 -11.28
CA VAL A 379 17.39 -32.00 -10.44
C VAL A 379 15.92 -32.08 -10.04
N ASP A 380 15.69 -31.98 -8.74
CA ASP A 380 14.33 -31.92 -8.17
C ASP A 380 14.11 -30.62 -7.44
N CYS A 381 12.85 -30.27 -7.26
CA CYS A 381 12.40 -29.08 -6.52
C CYS A 381 11.67 -29.54 -5.25
N GLU A 382 12.09 -29.02 -4.11
CA GLU A 382 11.44 -29.20 -2.82
C GLU A 382 10.94 -27.86 -2.30
N ASP A 383 9.76 -27.85 -1.68
CA ASP A 383 9.08 -26.61 -1.23
C ASP A 383 9.01 -26.55 0.29
N VAL A 384 9.16 -25.33 0.83
CA VAL A 384 8.89 -25.02 2.23
C VAL A 384 8.29 -23.62 2.34
N SER A 385 7.27 -23.48 3.18
CA SER A 385 6.67 -22.18 3.46
C SER A 385 7.17 -21.64 4.80
N LEU A 386 7.75 -20.45 4.80
CA LEU A 386 8.36 -19.80 5.94
C LEU A 386 7.47 -18.64 6.41
N PRO A 387 6.74 -18.78 7.52
CA PRO A 387 5.90 -17.70 8.04
C PRO A 387 6.76 -16.56 8.56
N PHE A 388 6.30 -15.32 8.37
CA PHE A 388 6.94 -14.12 8.89
C PHE A 388 5.94 -13.11 9.45
N LYS A 389 6.47 -12.19 10.25
CA LYS A 389 5.76 -11.02 10.76
C LYS A 389 6.65 -9.81 10.65
N PHE A 390 6.08 -8.70 10.19
CA PHE A 390 6.68 -7.39 10.19
C PHE A 390 5.87 -6.47 11.09
N GLU A 391 6.52 -5.81 12.03
CA GLU A 391 5.87 -4.92 13.00
C GLU A 391 6.26 -3.48 12.73
N ALA A 392 5.26 -2.61 12.73
CA ALA A 392 5.42 -1.16 12.63
C ALA A 392 4.74 -0.47 13.82
N ALA A 393 5.34 0.59 14.34
CA ALA A 393 4.69 1.42 15.35
C ALA A 393 3.54 2.22 14.71
N LEU A 394 2.43 2.34 15.42
CA LEU A 394 1.34 3.23 15.03
C LEU A 394 1.70 4.68 15.40
N SER A 395 1.24 5.63 14.61
CA SER A 395 1.47 7.07 14.80
C SER A 395 0.26 7.76 15.41
N GLY A 396 0.52 8.86 16.16
CA GLY A 396 -0.49 9.70 16.77
C GLY A 396 -1.29 9.00 17.89
N ASP A 397 -2.55 9.41 18.08
CA ASP A 397 -3.43 8.87 19.13
C ASP A 397 -3.74 7.37 18.96
N ALA A 398 -3.44 6.80 17.80
CA ALA A 398 -3.61 5.38 17.54
C ALA A 398 -2.63 4.48 18.33
N GLU A 399 -1.53 5.02 18.85
CA GLU A 399 -0.57 4.28 19.69
C GLU A 399 -1.22 3.67 20.94
N HIS A 400 -2.25 4.30 21.46
CA HIS A 400 -2.95 3.90 22.67
C HIS A 400 -4.26 3.15 22.39
N ALA A 401 -4.58 2.88 21.13
CA ALA A 401 -5.76 2.11 20.78
C ALA A 401 -5.57 0.62 21.15
N ASP A 402 -6.49 0.08 21.92
CA ASP A 402 -6.46 -1.35 22.29
C ASP A 402 -6.57 -2.25 21.05
N SER A 403 -7.47 -1.88 20.12
CA SER A 403 -7.58 -2.51 18.81
C SER A 403 -8.32 -1.59 17.84
N ILE A 404 -7.94 -1.62 16.58
CA ILE A 404 -8.62 -0.92 15.49
C ILE A 404 -9.32 -1.99 14.64
N PRO A 405 -10.65 -1.89 14.43
CA PRO A 405 -11.36 -2.86 13.61
C PRO A 405 -10.78 -2.92 12.19
N SER A 406 -10.60 -4.13 11.67
CA SER A 406 -10.02 -4.32 10.33
C SER A 406 -10.82 -3.64 9.21
N GLY A 407 -12.14 -3.48 9.39
CA GLY A 407 -13.01 -2.77 8.44
C GLY A 407 -12.78 -1.24 8.41
N GLU A 408 -12.16 -0.68 9.46
CA GLU A 408 -11.79 0.74 9.53
C GLU A 408 -10.38 1.02 9.00
N CYS A 409 -9.65 -0.01 8.57
CA CYS A 409 -8.28 0.11 8.12
C CYS A 409 -8.15 -0.20 6.63
N VAL A 410 -7.33 0.58 5.96
CA VAL A 410 -6.81 0.30 4.63
C VAL A 410 -5.30 0.16 4.76
N TRP A 411 -4.74 -0.87 4.16
CA TRP A 411 -3.31 -1.10 4.22
C TRP A 411 -2.77 -1.59 2.88
N SER A 412 -1.52 -1.31 2.63
CA SER A 412 -0.73 -1.84 1.51
C SER A 412 0.60 -2.31 2.04
N ALA A 413 1.06 -3.45 1.56
CA ALA A 413 2.36 -3.94 1.96
C ALA A 413 2.98 -4.80 0.86
N HIS A 414 4.28 -4.60 0.65
CA HIS A 414 5.09 -5.30 -0.33
C HIS A 414 6.25 -5.98 0.37
N ALA A 415 6.61 -7.15 -0.08
CA ALA A 415 7.75 -7.90 0.44
C ALA A 415 8.57 -8.46 -0.72
N GLU A 416 9.89 -8.36 -0.62
CA GLU A 416 10.84 -8.87 -1.59
C GLU A 416 11.96 -9.64 -0.89
N VAL A 417 12.50 -10.66 -1.56
CA VAL A 417 13.59 -11.47 -1.03
C VAL A 417 14.92 -10.84 -1.38
N THR A 418 15.67 -10.37 -0.38
CA THR A 418 16.98 -9.74 -0.58
C THR A 418 18.13 -10.76 -0.50
N ASP A 419 17.99 -11.80 0.31
CA ASP A 419 18.93 -12.92 0.37
C ASP A 419 18.20 -14.21 0.75
N ILE A 420 18.71 -15.33 0.27
CA ILE A 420 18.22 -16.66 0.63
C ILE A 420 19.35 -17.67 0.57
N ARG A 421 19.40 -18.53 1.56
CA ARG A 421 20.45 -19.54 1.70
C ARG A 421 19.86 -20.86 2.13
N ALA A 422 20.35 -21.94 1.54
CA ALA A 422 20.05 -23.29 1.97
C ALA A 422 21.33 -24.01 2.41
N ARG A 423 21.25 -24.75 3.50
CA ARG A 423 22.35 -25.59 4.01
C ARG A 423 21.86 -26.99 4.20
N VAL A 424 22.69 -27.95 3.74
CA VAL A 424 22.43 -29.39 3.91
C VAL A 424 23.13 -29.87 5.17
N ASP A 425 22.40 -30.52 6.06
CA ASP A 425 22.93 -31.13 7.27
C ASP A 425 22.20 -32.45 7.56
N GLY A 426 22.93 -33.57 7.41
CA GLY A 426 22.45 -34.91 7.77
C GLY A 426 21.14 -35.36 7.10
N GLY A 427 20.91 -34.95 5.85
CA GLY A 427 19.67 -35.25 5.08
C GLY A 427 18.50 -34.32 5.35
N LYS A 428 18.74 -33.25 6.08
CA LYS A 428 17.85 -32.11 6.22
C LYS A 428 18.39 -30.92 5.44
N VAL A 429 17.50 -30.07 4.97
CA VAL A 429 17.86 -28.77 4.40
C VAL A 429 17.31 -27.68 5.32
N THR A 430 18.21 -26.87 5.86
CA THR A 430 17.84 -25.65 6.57
C THR A 430 17.86 -24.51 5.58
N VAL A 431 16.74 -23.77 5.49
CA VAL A 431 16.60 -22.61 4.64
C VAL A 431 16.48 -21.37 5.52
N SER A 432 17.19 -20.31 5.15
CA SER A 432 17.03 -18.97 5.75
C SER A 432 16.90 -17.95 4.63
N ALA A 433 16.03 -16.95 4.84
CA ALA A 433 15.86 -15.84 3.91
C ALA A 433 15.75 -14.51 4.65
N ASP A 434 16.27 -13.46 4.04
CA ASP A 434 16.11 -12.10 4.43
C ASP A 434 15.10 -11.43 3.49
N LEU A 435 14.05 -10.85 4.06
CA LEU A 435 12.98 -10.18 3.33
C LEU A 435 13.07 -8.68 3.60
N PHE A 436 12.97 -7.87 2.56
CA PHE A 436 12.67 -6.45 2.70
C PHE A 436 11.15 -6.29 2.64
N VAL A 437 10.57 -5.59 3.62
CA VAL A 437 9.14 -5.32 3.71
C VAL A 437 8.93 -3.81 3.75
N SER A 438 8.03 -3.32 2.91
CA SER A 438 7.50 -1.96 2.96
C SER A 438 6.00 -2.04 3.21
N ALA A 439 5.50 -1.33 4.21
CA ALA A 439 4.11 -1.41 4.62
C ALA A 439 3.58 -0.05 5.06
N GLU A 440 2.36 0.23 4.69
CA GLU A 440 1.59 1.41 5.08
C GLU A 440 0.19 1.03 5.51
N ALA A 441 -0.38 1.81 6.41
CA ALA A 441 -1.77 1.69 6.80
C ALA A 441 -2.37 3.06 7.12
N ALA A 442 -3.65 3.19 6.83
CA ALA A 442 -4.47 4.34 7.15
C ALA A 442 -5.79 3.90 7.80
N ARG A 443 -6.29 4.71 8.72
CA ARG A 443 -7.61 4.52 9.32
C ARG A 443 -8.63 5.34 8.57
N LYS A 444 -9.76 4.72 8.24
CA LYS A 444 -10.96 5.36 7.75
C LYS A 444 -11.82 5.80 8.92
N THR A 445 -12.30 7.02 8.88
CA THR A 445 -13.23 7.53 9.90
C THR A 445 -14.39 8.22 9.19
N HIS A 446 -15.60 7.79 9.53
CA HIS A 446 -16.84 8.37 9.00
C HIS A 446 -17.32 9.52 9.86
N PHE A 447 -17.80 10.56 9.21
CA PHE A 447 -18.35 11.75 9.83
C PHE A 447 -19.62 12.19 9.09
N GLU A 448 -20.49 12.87 9.81
CA GLU A 448 -21.64 13.58 9.24
C GLU A 448 -21.52 15.08 9.55
N PRO A 449 -20.51 15.78 9.00
CA PRO A 449 -20.32 17.19 9.27
C PRO A 449 -21.48 18.01 8.72
N VAL A 450 -21.75 19.13 9.40
CA VAL A 450 -22.70 20.13 8.92
C VAL A 450 -22.09 20.87 7.75
N CYS A 451 -22.73 20.80 6.58
CA CYS A 451 -22.32 21.55 5.38
C CYS A 451 -23.19 22.78 5.12
N GLU A 452 -24.37 22.82 5.68
CA GLU A 452 -25.31 23.94 5.49
C GLU A 452 -26.06 24.23 6.77
N ALA A 453 -26.31 25.52 7.04
CA ALA A 453 -27.22 25.97 8.06
C ALA A 453 -28.27 26.92 7.43
N VAL A 454 -29.52 26.48 7.40
CA VAL A 454 -30.63 27.28 6.93
C VAL A 454 -31.26 28.01 8.12
N ILE A 455 -31.27 29.31 8.09
CA ILE A 455 -31.80 30.18 9.12
C ILE A 455 -33.24 30.46 8.79
N GLU A 456 -34.14 30.09 9.71
CA GLU A 456 -35.59 30.20 9.59
C GLU A 456 -36.11 31.43 10.33
N ASP A 457 -37.33 31.32 10.85
CA ASP A 457 -38.01 32.36 11.61
C ASP A 457 -37.25 32.78 12.86
N ARG A 458 -37.37 34.08 13.20
CA ARG A 458 -36.82 34.60 14.43
C ARG A 458 -37.41 33.88 15.66
N ARG A 459 -36.57 33.56 16.60
CA ARG A 459 -37.00 32.96 17.87
C ARG A 459 -37.86 33.97 18.62
N PRO A 460 -38.91 33.52 19.34
CA PRO A 460 -39.71 34.43 20.18
C PRO A 460 -38.79 35.11 21.18
N ASP A 461 -38.87 36.44 21.29
CA ASP A 461 -38.16 37.20 22.30
C ASP A 461 -38.49 36.68 23.70
N GLY A 462 -37.51 36.21 24.43
CA GLY A 462 -37.66 35.67 25.80
C GLY A 462 -37.92 36.73 26.88
N GLY A 463 -38.28 37.96 26.48
CA GLY A 463 -38.49 39.10 27.36
C GLY A 463 -37.17 39.70 27.86
N GLU A 464 -37.24 40.98 28.31
CA GLU A 464 -36.08 41.70 28.90
C GLU A 464 -35.72 41.14 30.28
N CYS A 465 -35.18 39.92 30.34
CA CYS A 465 -34.58 39.36 31.57
C CYS A 465 -33.11 39.76 31.66
N CYS A 466 -32.71 40.42 32.73
CA CYS A 466 -31.30 40.81 32.96
C CYS A 466 -30.40 39.62 33.22
N ILE A 467 -30.92 38.50 33.74
CA ILE A 467 -30.19 37.28 34.05
C ILE A 467 -31.14 36.09 33.84
N ARG A 468 -30.66 35.09 33.06
CA ARG A 468 -31.29 33.78 32.92
C ARG A 468 -30.37 32.71 33.53
N VAL A 469 -30.96 31.83 34.34
CA VAL A 469 -30.22 30.69 34.91
C VAL A 469 -30.78 29.43 34.28
N CYS A 470 -29.90 28.62 33.75
CA CYS A 470 -30.24 27.35 33.12
C CYS A 470 -29.65 26.18 33.94
N TYR A 471 -30.46 25.17 34.22
CA TYR A 471 -30.00 23.94 34.86
C TYR A 471 -29.65 22.92 33.79
N PRO A 472 -28.36 22.45 33.71
CA PRO A 472 -27.97 21.42 32.81
C PRO A 472 -28.66 20.08 33.10
N ARG A 473 -28.89 19.30 32.06
CA ARG A 473 -29.31 17.90 32.22
C ARG A 473 -28.06 17.06 32.45
N SER A 474 -28.26 15.85 33.02
CA SER A 474 -27.15 14.93 33.24
C SER A 474 -26.42 14.58 31.94
N GLY A 475 -25.11 14.85 31.86
CA GLY A 475 -24.30 14.62 30.69
C GLY A 475 -24.40 15.69 29.59
N GLU A 476 -25.13 16.79 29.77
CA GLU A 476 -25.23 17.88 28.82
C GLU A 476 -23.95 18.73 28.86
N SER A 477 -23.41 19.07 27.72
CA SER A 477 -22.25 19.95 27.60
C SER A 477 -22.65 21.43 27.72
N VAL A 478 -21.72 22.31 27.98
CA VAL A 478 -21.95 23.76 28.00
C VAL A 478 -22.43 24.25 26.63
N TRP A 479 -21.94 23.66 25.53
CA TRP A 479 -22.42 23.90 24.17
C TRP A 479 -23.93 23.61 24.03
N GLU A 480 -24.35 22.42 24.48
CA GLU A 480 -25.75 22.00 24.40
C GLU A 480 -26.67 22.89 25.23
N VAL A 481 -26.20 23.32 26.40
CA VAL A 481 -26.95 24.29 27.23
C VAL A 481 -27.07 25.62 26.51
N ALA A 482 -25.99 26.19 25.99
CA ALA A 482 -25.99 27.46 25.26
C ALA A 482 -26.91 27.38 24.03
N LYS A 483 -26.85 26.31 23.25
CA LYS A 483 -27.70 26.03 22.09
C LYS A 483 -29.20 25.98 22.48
N ARG A 484 -29.51 25.22 23.52
CA ARG A 484 -30.90 25.08 24.03
C ARG A 484 -31.47 26.41 24.51
N CYS A 485 -30.65 27.21 25.15
CA CYS A 485 -31.03 28.52 25.65
C CYS A 485 -31.01 29.63 24.60
N GLY A 486 -30.45 29.40 23.44
CA GLY A 486 -30.21 30.43 22.41
C GLY A 486 -29.26 31.53 22.86
N ALA A 487 -28.29 31.19 23.70
CA ALA A 487 -27.31 32.13 24.23
C ALA A 487 -25.99 32.06 23.48
N SER A 488 -25.23 33.16 23.46
CA SER A 488 -23.87 33.14 22.90
C SER A 488 -22.97 32.25 23.75
N LEU A 489 -22.33 31.26 23.13
CA LEU A 489 -21.39 30.35 23.80
C LEU A 489 -20.28 31.13 24.52
N SER A 490 -19.72 32.14 23.84
CA SER A 490 -18.64 32.94 24.40
C SER A 490 -19.03 33.74 25.66
N GLU A 491 -20.28 34.17 25.75
CA GLU A 491 -20.80 34.79 26.96
C GLU A 491 -21.00 33.79 28.08
N VAL A 492 -21.60 32.63 27.81
CA VAL A 492 -21.78 31.54 28.79
C VAL A 492 -20.44 31.10 29.35
N GLU A 493 -19.44 30.85 28.51
CA GLU A 493 -18.10 30.50 28.93
C GLU A 493 -17.47 31.56 29.83
N ARG A 494 -17.53 32.82 29.43
CA ARG A 494 -16.96 33.93 30.15
C ARG A 494 -17.57 34.14 31.52
N ILE A 495 -18.90 34.07 31.62
CA ILE A 495 -19.61 34.32 32.86
C ILE A 495 -19.41 33.17 33.86
N ASN A 496 -19.49 31.94 33.40
CA ASN A 496 -19.42 30.76 34.24
C ASN A 496 -17.99 30.19 34.40
N LYS A 497 -17.01 30.72 33.66
CA LYS A 497 -15.59 30.23 33.65
C LYS A 497 -15.47 28.76 33.26
N VAL A 498 -16.23 28.36 32.27
CA VAL A 498 -16.27 26.99 31.70
C VAL A 498 -15.90 27.03 30.23
N THR A 499 -15.71 25.88 29.59
CA THR A 499 -15.49 25.74 28.14
C THR A 499 -16.67 25.00 27.50
N GLY A 500 -16.94 25.23 26.20
CA GLY A 500 -18.04 24.64 25.47
C GLY A 500 -18.09 23.11 25.51
N ASP A 501 -16.92 22.48 25.48
CA ASP A 501 -16.79 21.02 25.50
C ASP A 501 -16.87 20.40 26.89
N SER A 502 -16.91 21.24 27.94
CA SER A 502 -17.00 20.76 29.31
C SER A 502 -18.37 20.15 29.59
N LEU A 503 -18.38 18.95 30.17
CA LEU A 503 -19.60 18.35 30.71
C LEU A 503 -20.03 19.15 31.96
N CYS A 504 -21.29 19.41 32.05
CA CYS A 504 -21.87 20.10 33.22
C CYS A 504 -22.00 19.12 34.40
N ASP A 505 -21.60 19.58 35.57
CA ASP A 505 -21.70 18.85 36.86
C ASP A 505 -23.08 18.94 37.50
N GLY A 506 -24.05 19.53 36.84
CA GLY A 506 -25.38 19.83 37.37
C GLY A 506 -25.50 21.20 38.05
N SER A 507 -24.40 21.95 38.19
CA SER A 507 -24.47 23.33 38.69
C SER A 507 -25.17 24.24 37.70
N PRO A 508 -25.99 25.19 38.20
CA PRO A 508 -26.71 26.13 37.31
C PRO A 508 -25.76 27.03 36.57
N LEU A 509 -25.99 27.21 35.26
CA LEU A 509 -25.25 28.13 34.40
C LEU A 509 -26.01 29.42 34.19
N ILE A 510 -25.30 30.52 34.26
CA ILE A 510 -25.84 31.85 33.90
C ILE A 510 -25.77 31.98 32.40
N VAL A 511 -26.92 32.13 31.77
CA VAL A 511 -27.05 32.35 30.33
C VAL A 511 -27.76 33.70 30.13
N LYS A 512 -27.25 34.50 29.26
CA LYS A 512 -27.81 35.87 29.06
C LYS A 512 -28.43 36.00 27.63
#